data_432c8275a70fd04ac523e8f5d6a7590c
#
_entry.id   432c8275a70fd04ac523e8f5d6a7590c
#
_cell.length_a   1.000
_cell.length_b   1.000
_cell.length_c   1.000
_cell.angle_alpha   90.00
_cell.angle_beta   90.00
_cell.angle_gamma   90.00
#
_symmetry.space_group_name_H-M   'P 1'
#
loop_
_entity.id
_entity.type
_entity.pdbx_description
1 polymer ?
#
loop_
_entity_poly.entity_id
_entity_poly.type
_entity_poly.pdbx_seq_one_letter_code
_entity_poly.pdbx_strand_id
1 'polypeptide(L)'
;DSQWKEQFRKHLEYWTTGYGGKQIAHTPDGLAWLFQWGSMRHATTTAFLAYVAADELFADDAAAATKYTDFADSTMNYAFGDNDLDMSYVIGMGDKYLQAWHHRTSSGAWNDKWSNIGQTEGEDAKPHAHTLYGALVGGPDQTGKYSDKIGDYQYTEVAIDYNAGYTAALCAMVQKYGGSSDPDFPPTETPKWTEFFMRASINQAAGSYTEIKAFAMNHSAWPARVI
;
A
#
# COMPACT_ATOMS: atom_id res chain seq x y z
N ASP A 1 18.41 5.05 29.93
CA ASP A 1 17.34 4.12 29.47
C ASP A 1 15.94 4.56 29.89
N SER A 2 15.68 4.92 31.16
CA SER A 2 14.34 5.32 31.64
C SER A 2 13.76 6.54 30.91
N GLN A 3 14.57 7.52 30.55
CA GLN A 3 14.13 8.73 29.84
C GLN A 3 13.61 8.41 28.43
N TRP A 4 14.28 7.53 27.69
CA TRP A 4 13.86 7.13 26.35
C TRP A 4 12.60 6.25 26.39
N LYS A 5 12.53 5.32 27.36
CA LYS A 5 11.34 4.50 27.62
C LYS A 5 10.11 5.37 27.88
N GLU A 6 10.27 6.44 28.66
CA GLU A 6 9.19 7.39 28.97
C GLU A 6 8.79 8.23 27.73
N GLN A 7 9.73 8.68 26.89
CA GLN A 7 9.39 9.40 25.66
C GLN A 7 8.65 8.48 24.68
N PHE A 8 9.05 7.22 24.62
CA PHE A 8 8.38 6.22 23.80
C PHE A 8 6.95 5.96 24.29
N ARG A 9 6.76 5.84 25.62
CA ARG A 9 5.42 5.72 26.23
C ARG A 9 4.55 6.91 25.85
N LYS A 10 5.03 8.15 25.99
CA LYS A 10 4.28 9.36 25.61
C LYS A 10 3.83 9.35 24.16
N HIS A 11 4.70 8.91 23.26
CA HIS A 11 4.37 8.79 21.85
C HIS A 11 3.23 7.78 21.64
N LEU A 12 3.34 6.58 22.18
CA LEU A 12 2.31 5.56 22.03
C LEU A 12 1.00 5.91 22.74
N GLU A 13 1.07 6.55 23.91
CA GLU A 13 -0.15 7.04 24.58
C GLU A 13 -0.88 8.07 23.72
N TYR A 14 -0.16 8.98 23.05
CA TYR A 14 -0.78 9.92 22.11
C TYR A 14 -1.55 9.21 21.00
N TRP A 15 -1.05 8.06 20.52
CA TRP A 15 -1.67 7.25 19.47
C TRP A 15 -2.78 6.32 19.98
N THR A 16 -2.83 6.03 21.25
CA THR A 16 -3.79 5.07 21.84
C THR A 16 -4.83 5.79 22.71
N THR A 17 -4.53 6.02 23.97
CA THR A 17 -5.48 6.52 24.98
C THR A 17 -5.38 8.03 25.24
N GLY A 18 -4.39 8.68 24.65
CA GLY A 18 -4.08 10.09 24.86
C GLY A 18 -2.98 10.33 25.89
N TYR A 19 -2.25 11.45 25.74
CA TYR A 19 -1.23 11.92 26.66
C TYR A 19 -1.32 13.43 26.84
N GLY A 20 -1.30 13.89 28.10
CA GLY A 20 -1.34 15.32 28.42
C GLY A 20 -2.58 16.06 27.88
N GLY A 21 -3.72 15.38 27.84
CA GLY A 21 -4.98 15.92 27.30
C GLY A 21 -5.02 16.00 25.77
N LYS A 22 -4.07 15.39 25.08
CA LYS A 22 -4.00 15.32 23.62
C LYS A 22 -4.01 13.87 23.15
N GLN A 23 -4.73 13.62 22.07
CA GLN A 23 -4.79 12.32 21.42
C GLN A 23 -4.81 12.54 19.91
N ILE A 24 -4.29 11.58 19.14
CA ILE A 24 -4.42 11.57 17.69
C ILE A 24 -5.90 11.53 17.29
N ALA A 25 -6.22 12.15 16.16
CA ALA A 25 -7.55 12.00 15.58
C ALA A 25 -7.78 10.56 15.16
N HIS A 26 -9.05 10.12 15.13
CA HIS A 26 -9.46 8.84 14.60
C HIS A 26 -10.46 9.05 13.47
N THR A 27 -10.47 8.13 12.51
CA THR A 27 -11.59 8.01 11.58
C THR A 27 -12.84 7.51 12.34
N PRO A 28 -14.06 7.66 11.79
CA PRO A 28 -15.27 7.16 12.45
C PRO A 28 -15.23 5.65 12.75
N ASP A 29 -14.55 4.88 11.91
CA ASP A 29 -14.35 3.43 12.02
C ASP A 29 -13.06 3.04 12.78
N GLY A 30 -12.39 4.00 13.45
CA GLY A 30 -11.40 3.74 14.49
C GLY A 30 -9.93 3.79 14.08
N LEU A 31 -9.58 4.06 12.82
CA LEU A 31 -8.17 4.23 12.44
C LEU A 31 -7.57 5.46 13.11
N ALA A 32 -6.44 5.30 13.78
CA ALA A 32 -5.63 6.44 14.25
C ALA A 32 -5.05 7.20 13.05
N TRP A 33 -5.50 8.44 12.84
CA TRP A 33 -5.27 9.20 11.63
C TRP A 33 -4.43 10.46 11.88
N LEU A 34 -3.24 10.50 11.31
CA LEU A 34 -2.31 11.62 11.50
C LEU A 34 -2.40 12.64 10.37
N PHE A 35 -2.38 12.17 9.13
CA PHE A 35 -2.20 13.03 7.96
C PHE A 35 -2.78 12.37 6.71
N GLN A 36 -3.36 13.18 5.79
CA GLN A 36 -4.06 12.68 4.61
C GLN A 36 -3.15 11.91 3.65
N TRP A 37 -1.97 12.41 3.36
CA TRP A 37 -1.08 11.78 2.41
C TRP A 37 -0.36 10.59 3.05
N GLY A 38 -0.88 9.41 2.76
CA GLY A 38 -0.37 8.16 3.31
C GLY A 38 -0.78 7.92 4.77
N SER A 39 -2.07 8.03 5.09
CA SER A 39 -2.59 7.81 6.44
C SER A 39 -2.21 6.43 6.98
N MET A 40 -2.30 5.39 6.15
CA MET A 40 -1.91 4.02 6.53
C MET A 40 -0.41 3.87 6.80
N ARG A 41 0.46 4.60 6.10
CA ARG A 41 1.90 4.63 6.37
C ARG A 41 2.20 4.96 7.83
N HIS A 42 1.58 6.02 8.32
CA HIS A 42 1.80 6.50 9.68
C HIS A 42 1.24 5.53 10.72
N ALA A 43 0.02 5.03 10.48
CA ALA A 43 -0.64 4.09 11.37
C ALA A 43 0.13 2.76 11.48
N THR A 44 0.49 2.14 10.36
CA THR A 44 1.21 0.85 10.35
C THR A 44 2.63 0.97 10.87
N THR A 45 3.32 2.11 10.64
CA THR A 45 4.62 2.37 11.26
C THR A 45 4.49 2.45 12.79
N THR A 46 3.43 3.10 13.28
CA THR A 46 3.18 3.16 14.74
C THR A 46 2.74 1.80 15.28
N ALA A 47 2.01 1.00 14.52
CA ALA A 47 1.69 -0.38 14.88
C ALA A 47 2.97 -1.23 15.08
N PHE A 48 3.94 -1.13 14.17
CA PHE A 48 5.24 -1.75 14.37
C PHE A 48 5.91 -1.32 15.67
N LEU A 49 5.96 0.00 15.92
CA LEU A 49 6.54 0.53 17.16
C LEU A 49 5.78 0.02 18.41
N ALA A 50 4.47 -0.15 18.31
CA ALA A 50 3.64 -0.66 19.39
C ALA A 50 3.93 -2.14 19.68
N TYR A 51 4.13 -2.99 18.67
CA TYR A 51 4.58 -4.36 18.87
C TYR A 51 5.94 -4.42 19.56
N VAL A 52 6.93 -3.65 19.08
CA VAL A 52 8.26 -3.59 19.72
C VAL A 52 8.15 -3.11 21.18
N ALA A 53 7.30 -2.13 21.44
CA ALA A 53 7.09 -1.63 22.78
C ALA A 53 6.47 -2.68 23.70
N ALA A 54 5.46 -3.39 23.23
CA ALA A 54 4.80 -4.46 24.00
C ALA A 54 5.78 -5.58 24.36
N ASP A 55 6.57 -6.03 23.41
CA ASP A 55 7.40 -7.21 23.56
C ASP A 55 8.74 -6.91 24.27
N GLU A 56 9.34 -5.73 24.07
CA GLU A 56 10.69 -5.41 24.52
C GLU A 56 10.74 -4.34 25.63
N LEU A 57 9.92 -3.30 25.53
CA LEU A 57 10.03 -2.17 26.45
C LEU A 57 9.10 -2.27 27.67
N PHE A 58 7.94 -2.87 27.48
CA PHE A 58 6.88 -2.97 28.49
C PHE A 58 6.45 -4.41 28.75
N ALA A 59 7.28 -5.39 28.44
CA ALA A 59 6.99 -6.81 28.70
C ALA A 59 6.72 -7.12 30.19
N ASP A 60 7.25 -6.30 31.09
CA ASP A 60 7.04 -6.33 32.54
C ASP A 60 5.78 -5.59 33.01
N ASP A 61 5.10 -4.87 32.12
CA ASP A 61 3.86 -4.13 32.36
C ASP A 61 2.75 -4.71 31.49
N ALA A 62 2.09 -5.75 31.98
CA ALA A 62 1.08 -6.49 31.21
C ALA A 62 -0.05 -5.62 30.65
N ALA A 63 -0.45 -4.57 31.38
CA ALA A 63 -1.50 -3.66 30.92
C ALA A 63 -1.03 -2.80 29.74
N ALA A 64 0.20 -2.30 29.78
CA ALA A 64 0.80 -1.55 28.69
C ALA A 64 1.05 -2.46 27.48
N ALA A 65 1.61 -3.65 27.71
CA ALA A 65 1.87 -4.64 26.65
C ALA A 65 0.59 -5.02 25.90
N THR A 66 -0.49 -5.35 26.62
CA THR A 66 -1.79 -5.66 26.02
C THR A 66 -2.32 -4.49 25.21
N LYS A 67 -2.37 -3.29 25.78
CA LYS A 67 -2.87 -2.09 25.10
C LYS A 67 -2.14 -1.81 23.78
N TYR A 68 -0.81 -1.92 23.76
CA TYR A 68 -0.03 -1.65 22.58
C TYR A 68 -0.16 -2.76 21.52
N THR A 69 -0.28 -4.01 21.96
CA THR A 69 -0.60 -5.13 21.07
C THR A 69 -1.97 -4.95 20.43
N ASP A 70 -3.01 -4.65 21.22
CA ASP A 70 -4.38 -4.44 20.70
C ASP A 70 -4.45 -3.29 19.69
N PHE A 71 -3.74 -2.21 19.95
CA PHE A 71 -3.63 -1.09 19.00
C PHE A 71 -2.96 -1.53 17.69
N ALA A 72 -1.86 -2.28 17.77
CA ALA A 72 -1.14 -2.76 16.60
C ALA A 72 -2.00 -3.73 15.79
N ASP A 73 -2.63 -4.71 16.46
CA ASP A 73 -3.51 -5.70 15.83
C ASP A 73 -4.70 -5.02 15.14
N SER A 74 -5.38 -4.09 15.81
CA SER A 74 -6.52 -3.38 15.21
C SER A 74 -6.11 -2.55 13.99
N THR A 75 -4.93 -1.90 14.05
CA THR A 75 -4.40 -1.13 12.92
C THR A 75 -4.07 -2.04 11.72
N MET A 76 -3.45 -3.18 11.97
CA MET A 76 -3.11 -4.12 10.90
C MET A 76 -4.36 -4.79 10.32
N ASN A 77 -5.31 -5.19 11.16
CA ASN A 77 -6.59 -5.73 10.71
C ASN A 77 -7.39 -4.71 9.88
N TYR A 78 -7.36 -3.44 10.28
CA TYR A 78 -7.93 -2.35 9.49
C TYR A 78 -7.31 -2.28 8.09
N ALA A 79 -5.97 -2.39 8.00
CA ALA A 79 -5.27 -2.43 6.71
C ALA A 79 -5.69 -3.63 5.86
N PHE A 80 -6.05 -4.76 6.48
CA PHE A 80 -6.46 -5.99 5.82
C PHE A 80 -7.93 -6.04 5.44
N GLY A 81 -8.73 -5.07 5.86
CA GLY A 81 -10.13 -4.95 5.45
C GLY A 81 -11.15 -4.90 6.60
N ASP A 82 -10.72 -4.99 7.85
CA ASP A 82 -11.59 -4.79 9.02
C ASP A 82 -11.86 -3.30 9.23
N ASN A 83 -12.63 -2.72 8.31
CA ASN A 83 -13.00 -1.31 8.24
C ASN A 83 -14.39 -1.15 7.60
N ASP A 84 -15.00 0.03 7.70
CA ASP A 84 -16.35 0.29 7.20
C ASP A 84 -16.53 0.09 5.68
N LEU A 85 -15.43 0.05 4.92
CA LEU A 85 -15.44 -0.21 3.48
C LEU A 85 -15.38 -1.71 3.15
N ASP A 86 -15.11 -2.57 4.17
CA ASP A 86 -14.86 -4.01 3.96
C ASP A 86 -13.85 -4.23 2.82
N MET A 87 -12.76 -3.44 2.81
CA MET A 87 -11.79 -3.38 1.73
C MET A 87 -10.36 -3.34 2.27
N SER A 88 -9.52 -4.23 1.74
CA SER A 88 -8.09 -4.23 2.05
C SER A 88 -7.37 -3.04 1.40
N TYR A 89 -6.54 -2.35 2.18
CA TYR A 89 -5.57 -1.35 1.69
C TYR A 89 -4.25 -1.99 1.23
N VAL A 90 -4.22 -3.32 1.20
CA VAL A 90 -3.09 -4.12 0.70
C VAL A 90 -3.50 -4.74 -0.63
N ILE A 91 -2.77 -4.41 -1.69
CA ILE A 91 -3.07 -4.83 -3.05
C ILE A 91 -3.01 -6.37 -3.16
N GLY A 92 -4.05 -6.96 -3.72
CA GLY A 92 -4.14 -8.41 -3.94
C GLY A 92 -4.42 -9.22 -2.69
N MET A 93 -4.79 -8.59 -1.57
CA MET A 93 -5.13 -9.26 -0.33
C MET A 93 -6.66 -9.31 -0.14
N GLY A 94 -7.18 -10.52 0.10
CA GLY A 94 -8.61 -10.76 0.29
C GLY A 94 -9.42 -10.64 -1.03
N ASP A 95 -10.73 -10.72 -0.89
CA ASP A 95 -11.65 -10.71 -2.03
C ASP A 95 -11.92 -9.29 -2.56
N LYS A 96 -11.72 -8.29 -1.71
CA LYS A 96 -11.96 -6.89 -2.05
C LYS A 96 -10.76 -6.03 -1.65
N TYR A 97 -10.08 -5.51 -2.64
CA TYR A 97 -8.99 -4.54 -2.49
C TYR A 97 -9.10 -3.46 -3.57
N LEU A 98 -8.39 -2.35 -3.41
CA LEU A 98 -8.38 -1.23 -4.36
C LEU A 98 -7.83 -1.66 -5.73
N GLN A 99 -8.27 -1.00 -6.80
CA GLN A 99 -7.93 -1.36 -8.18
C GLN A 99 -7.09 -0.30 -8.91
N ALA A 100 -7.01 0.93 -8.38
CA ALA A 100 -6.42 2.08 -9.06
C ALA A 100 -5.21 2.67 -8.31
N TRP A 101 -4.25 1.83 -7.90
CA TRP A 101 -3.06 2.31 -7.19
C TRP A 101 -2.15 3.20 -8.06
N HIS A 102 -1.64 4.27 -7.46
CA HIS A 102 -0.79 5.25 -8.12
C HIS A 102 0.66 4.74 -8.23
N HIS A 103 0.92 3.91 -9.25
CA HIS A 103 2.25 3.36 -9.53
C HIS A 103 2.46 3.18 -11.04
N ARG A 104 3.32 4.01 -11.62
CA ARG A 104 3.50 4.09 -13.07
C ARG A 104 3.95 2.78 -13.69
N THR A 105 4.98 2.15 -13.17
CA THR A 105 5.55 0.93 -13.75
C THR A 105 4.53 -0.19 -13.79
N SER A 106 3.78 -0.41 -12.71
CA SER A 106 2.75 -1.47 -12.67
C SER A 106 1.55 -1.17 -13.56
N SER A 107 1.34 0.09 -13.90
CA SER A 107 0.24 0.46 -14.80
C SER A 107 0.42 -0.10 -16.21
N GLY A 108 1.67 -0.30 -16.66
CA GLY A 108 2.00 -0.69 -18.02
C GLY A 108 1.73 0.41 -19.05
N ALA A 109 1.40 1.62 -18.61
CA ALA A 109 1.08 2.72 -19.51
C ALA A 109 2.32 3.25 -20.22
N TRP A 110 2.13 3.59 -21.48
CA TRP A 110 3.15 4.25 -22.28
C TRP A 110 3.10 5.78 -22.05
N ASN A 111 4.26 6.41 -21.89
CA ASN A 111 4.40 7.88 -21.87
C ASN A 111 3.47 8.59 -20.88
N ASP A 112 3.48 8.30 -19.64
CA ASP A 112 2.73 9.05 -18.62
C ASP A 112 1.20 9.15 -18.85
N LYS A 113 0.69 8.57 -19.91
CA LYS A 113 -0.76 8.51 -20.21
C LYS A 113 -1.42 7.37 -19.46
N TRP A 114 -1.45 7.51 -18.17
CA TRP A 114 -1.95 6.47 -17.26
C TRP A 114 -3.17 6.89 -16.42
N SER A 115 -3.73 8.06 -16.71
CA SER A 115 -4.87 8.60 -15.96
C SER A 115 -6.12 7.71 -15.94
N ASN A 116 -6.25 6.83 -16.94
CA ASN A 116 -7.38 5.91 -17.06
C ASN A 116 -7.06 4.48 -16.58
N ILE A 117 -5.85 4.24 -16.12
CA ILE A 117 -5.47 2.92 -15.61
C ILE A 117 -6.10 2.68 -14.24
N GLY A 118 -6.47 1.42 -13.97
CA GLY A 118 -7.14 1.03 -12.74
C GLY A 118 -8.65 1.21 -12.78
N GLN A 119 -9.22 1.77 -13.85
CA GLN A 119 -10.67 1.80 -14.04
C GLN A 119 -11.16 0.40 -14.41
N THR A 120 -12.18 -0.06 -13.70
CA THR A 120 -12.78 -1.38 -13.91
C THR A 120 -14.06 -1.33 -14.72
N GLU A 121 -14.62 -0.13 -14.93
CA GLU A 121 -15.89 0.10 -15.62
C GLU A 121 -15.77 1.21 -16.66
N GLY A 122 -16.55 1.11 -17.74
CA GLY A 122 -16.61 2.08 -18.83
C GLY A 122 -15.85 1.65 -20.08
N GLU A 123 -16.09 2.36 -21.20
CA GLU A 123 -15.50 2.02 -22.52
C GLU A 123 -13.96 2.12 -22.54
N ASP A 124 -13.38 2.94 -21.66
CA ASP A 124 -11.94 3.16 -21.54
C ASP A 124 -11.33 2.44 -20.32
N ALA A 125 -12.05 1.52 -19.69
CA ALA A 125 -11.56 0.80 -18.53
C ALA A 125 -10.28 0.03 -18.85
N LYS A 126 -9.22 0.30 -18.11
CA LYS A 126 -7.93 -0.37 -18.26
C LYS A 126 -7.39 -0.74 -16.88
N PRO A 127 -7.39 -2.02 -16.53
CA PRO A 127 -6.77 -2.47 -15.29
C PRO A 127 -5.25 -2.23 -15.34
N HIS A 128 -4.60 -2.21 -14.19
CA HIS A 128 -3.14 -2.26 -14.15
C HIS A 128 -2.61 -3.49 -14.87
N ALA A 129 -1.54 -3.34 -15.65
CA ALA A 129 -0.88 -4.47 -16.32
C ALA A 129 -0.34 -5.47 -15.29
N HIS A 130 0.24 -4.97 -14.21
CA HIS A 130 0.83 -5.78 -13.14
C HIS A 130 0.15 -5.51 -11.81
N THR A 131 -0.12 -6.55 -11.05
CA THR A 131 -0.64 -6.44 -9.68
C THR A 131 0.52 -6.38 -8.70
N LEU A 132 0.57 -5.35 -7.86
CA LEU A 132 1.60 -5.18 -6.83
C LEU A 132 1.21 -5.93 -5.55
N TYR A 133 1.15 -7.24 -5.63
CA TYR A 133 0.74 -8.09 -4.51
C TYR A 133 1.48 -7.76 -3.21
N GLY A 134 0.72 -7.55 -2.15
CA GLY A 134 1.23 -7.26 -0.81
C GLY A 134 1.62 -5.80 -0.56
N ALA A 135 1.51 -4.91 -1.53
CA ALA A 135 1.87 -3.51 -1.34
C ALA A 135 0.76 -2.72 -0.62
N LEU A 136 1.15 -1.99 0.43
CA LEU A 136 0.28 -1.07 1.14
C LEU A 136 0.17 0.26 0.38
N VAL A 137 -1.04 0.80 0.31
CA VAL A 137 -1.35 2.11 -0.29
C VAL A 137 -1.55 3.20 0.76
N GLY A 138 -1.77 4.44 0.29
CA GLY A 138 -1.90 5.64 1.11
C GLY A 138 -2.96 5.56 2.21
N GLY A 139 -4.16 5.09 1.90
CA GLY A 139 -5.24 4.91 2.88
C GLY A 139 -6.32 5.99 2.85
N PRO A 140 -7.28 5.96 3.79
CA PRO A 140 -8.45 6.81 3.80
C PRO A 140 -8.17 8.24 4.27
N ASP A 141 -9.13 9.13 4.04
CA ASP A 141 -9.18 10.45 4.66
C ASP A 141 -9.64 10.37 6.14
N GLN A 142 -9.64 11.51 6.83
CA GLN A 142 -10.05 11.57 8.23
C GLN A 142 -11.52 11.16 8.46
N THR A 143 -12.34 11.17 7.43
CA THR A 143 -13.75 10.76 7.51
C THR A 143 -13.95 9.28 7.21
N GLY A 144 -12.88 8.50 6.99
CA GLY A 144 -12.93 7.09 6.62
C GLY A 144 -13.21 6.85 5.13
N LYS A 145 -13.33 7.90 4.31
CA LYS A 145 -13.59 7.74 2.88
C LYS A 145 -12.30 7.46 2.12
N TYR A 146 -12.42 6.66 1.08
CA TYR A 146 -11.34 6.32 0.18
C TYR A 146 -11.71 6.64 -1.27
N SER A 147 -10.76 7.17 -2.03
CA SER A 147 -10.90 7.39 -3.47
C SER A 147 -10.03 6.42 -4.24
N ASP A 148 -10.65 5.45 -4.91
CA ASP A 148 -9.96 4.46 -5.74
C ASP A 148 -9.78 5.00 -7.18
N LYS A 149 -8.97 6.06 -7.30
CA LYS A 149 -8.63 6.68 -8.59
C LYS A 149 -7.13 6.90 -8.65
N ILE A 150 -6.51 6.49 -9.74
CA ILE A 150 -5.05 6.58 -9.92
C ILE A 150 -4.52 8.02 -9.77
N GLY A 151 -5.34 9.03 -10.09
CA GLY A 151 -5.01 10.45 -9.94
C GLY A 151 -5.06 10.97 -8.50
N ASP A 152 -5.78 10.27 -7.62
CA ASP A 152 -5.95 10.66 -6.23
C ASP A 152 -4.82 10.05 -5.36
N TYR A 153 -3.59 10.39 -5.74
CA TYR A 153 -2.36 9.80 -5.20
C TYR A 153 -2.23 9.87 -3.67
N GLN A 154 -2.86 10.84 -3.02
CA GLN A 154 -2.86 10.91 -1.54
C GLN A 154 -3.49 9.67 -0.89
N TYR A 155 -4.42 9.02 -1.59
CA TYR A 155 -5.09 7.79 -1.17
C TYR A 155 -4.39 6.55 -1.73
N THR A 156 -3.97 6.60 -3.01
CA THR A 156 -3.67 5.43 -3.81
C THR A 156 -2.17 5.20 -4.06
N GLU A 157 -1.30 6.11 -3.61
CA GLU A 157 0.14 5.99 -3.81
C GLU A 157 0.72 4.76 -3.11
N VAL A 158 1.64 4.09 -3.80
CA VAL A 158 2.49 3.03 -3.27
C VAL A 158 3.91 3.55 -3.22
N ALA A 159 4.54 3.56 -2.04
CA ALA A 159 5.88 4.07 -1.85
C ALA A 159 6.72 3.17 -0.92
N ILE A 160 8.03 3.25 -1.02
CA ILE A 160 8.96 2.45 -0.21
C ILE A 160 8.76 2.76 1.27
N ASP A 161 8.63 4.05 1.63
CA ASP A 161 8.42 4.47 3.01
C ASP A 161 7.05 4.07 3.58
N TYR A 162 6.01 3.91 2.73
CA TYR A 162 4.71 3.37 3.16
C TYR A 162 4.84 1.90 3.57
N ASN A 163 5.63 1.16 2.82
CA ASN A 163 5.78 -0.28 2.99
C ASN A 163 6.86 -0.66 4.01
N ALA A 164 7.75 0.25 4.41
CA ALA A 164 8.83 -0.06 5.36
C ALA A 164 8.27 -0.41 6.76
N GLY A 165 7.48 0.48 7.37
CA GLY A 165 6.86 0.25 8.68
C GLY A 165 5.83 -0.87 8.65
N TYR A 166 5.05 -0.94 7.56
CA TYR A 166 4.09 -2.01 7.33
C TYR A 166 4.77 -3.40 7.28
N THR A 167 5.85 -3.56 6.51
CA THR A 167 6.60 -4.81 6.44
C THR A 167 7.17 -5.19 7.80
N ALA A 168 7.67 -4.21 8.56
CA ALA A 168 8.17 -4.46 9.90
C ALA A 168 7.05 -4.92 10.86
N ALA A 169 5.84 -4.33 10.77
CA ALA A 169 4.67 -4.79 11.52
C ALA A 169 4.25 -6.21 11.14
N LEU A 170 4.27 -6.56 9.83
CA LEU A 170 4.02 -7.93 9.37
C LEU A 170 5.02 -8.93 9.97
N CYS A 171 6.31 -8.59 10.00
CA CYS A 171 7.32 -9.45 10.63
C CYS A 171 7.02 -9.69 12.11
N ALA A 172 6.62 -8.64 12.84
CA ALA A 172 6.23 -8.78 14.25
C ALA A 172 4.97 -9.66 14.40
N MET A 173 3.97 -9.52 13.53
CA MET A 173 2.78 -10.39 13.53
C MET A 173 3.14 -11.85 13.28
N VAL A 174 3.98 -12.14 12.28
CA VAL A 174 4.42 -13.50 11.98
C VAL A 174 5.20 -14.09 13.16
N GLN A 175 6.03 -13.32 13.81
CA GLN A 175 6.75 -13.75 15.01
C GLN A 175 5.79 -14.06 16.16
N LYS A 176 4.73 -13.28 16.32
CA LYS A 176 3.77 -13.40 17.42
C LYS A 176 2.73 -14.49 17.19
N TYR A 177 2.19 -14.57 15.99
CA TYR A 177 1.05 -15.44 15.68
C TYR A 177 1.40 -16.65 14.82
N GLY A 178 2.62 -16.70 14.31
CA GLY A 178 3.05 -17.70 13.36
C GLY A 178 2.53 -17.42 11.95
N GLY A 179 2.70 -18.41 11.09
CA GLY A 179 2.25 -18.39 9.70
C GLY A 179 3.07 -19.35 8.86
N SER A 180 2.56 -19.68 7.69
CA SER A 180 3.27 -20.46 6.68
C SER A 180 3.32 -19.67 5.37
N SER A 181 4.43 -19.82 4.64
CA SER A 181 4.50 -19.27 3.28
C SER A 181 3.56 -20.04 2.37
N ASP A 182 2.86 -19.31 1.49
CA ASP A 182 2.15 -19.88 0.36
C ASP A 182 3.18 -20.11 -0.77
N PRO A 183 3.43 -21.38 -1.19
CA PRO A 183 4.38 -21.68 -2.25
C PRO A 183 3.94 -21.16 -3.62
N ASP A 184 2.65 -20.89 -3.80
CA ASP A 184 2.07 -20.40 -5.05
C ASP A 184 1.95 -18.86 -5.06
N PHE A 185 2.46 -18.16 -4.04
CA PHE A 185 2.45 -16.71 -3.98
C PHE A 185 3.80 -16.08 -4.38
N PRO A 186 3.82 -15.01 -5.18
CA PRO A 186 2.67 -14.39 -5.84
C PRO A 186 2.17 -15.25 -7.00
N PRO A 187 0.85 -15.20 -7.31
CA PRO A 187 0.31 -15.97 -8.39
C PRO A 187 0.87 -15.51 -9.74
N THR A 188 0.99 -16.44 -10.69
CA THR A 188 1.38 -16.11 -12.07
C THR A 188 0.34 -15.16 -12.68
N GLU A 189 0.80 -14.04 -13.19
CA GLU A 189 -0.09 -13.06 -13.82
C GLU A 189 -0.63 -13.56 -15.15
N THR A 190 -1.91 -13.29 -15.39
CA THR A 190 -2.50 -13.42 -16.72
C THR A 190 -2.33 -12.10 -17.48
N PRO A 191 -1.87 -12.11 -18.75
CA PRO A 191 -1.78 -10.91 -19.55
C PRO A 191 -3.13 -10.18 -19.62
N LYS A 192 -3.16 -8.92 -19.23
CA LYS A 192 -4.36 -8.08 -19.27
C LYS A 192 -4.41 -7.22 -20.53
N TRP A 193 -3.27 -7.07 -21.20
CA TRP A 193 -3.07 -6.24 -22.38
C TRP A 193 -2.31 -7.03 -23.45
N THR A 194 -2.15 -6.43 -24.68
CA THR A 194 -1.24 -6.98 -25.68
C THR A 194 0.19 -6.97 -25.14
N GLU A 195 0.77 -8.17 -25.00
CA GLU A 195 2.09 -8.33 -24.37
C GLU A 195 3.21 -7.79 -25.26
N PHE A 196 3.18 -8.16 -26.53
CA PHE A 196 4.24 -7.82 -27.49
C PHE A 196 3.65 -7.06 -28.67
N PHE A 197 4.20 -5.92 -29.00
CA PHE A 197 3.77 -5.14 -30.15
C PHE A 197 4.87 -4.20 -30.63
N MET A 198 4.71 -3.72 -31.87
CA MET A 198 5.59 -2.71 -32.44
C MET A 198 4.87 -1.36 -32.51
N ARG A 199 5.59 -0.32 -32.22
CA ARG A 199 5.20 1.06 -32.52
C ARG A 199 6.19 1.64 -33.51
N ALA A 200 5.70 2.46 -34.42
CA ALA A 200 6.54 3.20 -35.34
C ALA A 200 6.12 4.67 -35.42
N SER A 201 7.08 5.53 -35.59
CA SER A 201 6.87 6.95 -35.85
C SER A 201 7.85 7.44 -36.89
N ILE A 202 7.45 8.45 -37.66
CA ILE A 202 8.38 9.16 -38.55
C ILE A 202 9.24 10.05 -37.62
N ASN A 203 10.54 9.79 -37.59
CA ASN A 203 11.49 10.60 -36.84
C ASN A 203 11.91 11.83 -37.66
N GLN A 204 12.15 11.63 -38.95
CA GLN A 204 12.47 12.71 -39.90
C GLN A 204 11.95 12.37 -41.28
N ALA A 205 11.43 13.36 -41.98
CA ALA A 205 11.09 13.26 -43.39
C ALA A 205 11.85 14.35 -44.16
N ALA A 206 12.64 13.95 -45.14
CA ALA A 206 13.37 14.83 -46.05
C ALA A 206 13.09 14.45 -47.49
N GLY A 207 13.40 15.32 -48.45
CA GLY A 207 13.04 15.08 -49.84
C GLY A 207 13.62 13.82 -50.48
N SER A 208 14.69 13.27 -49.92
CA SER A 208 15.38 12.07 -50.43
C SER A 208 15.27 10.85 -49.54
N TYR A 209 14.80 10.98 -48.26
CA TYR A 209 14.64 9.85 -47.35
C TYR A 209 13.58 10.14 -46.29
N THR A 210 13.07 9.08 -45.69
CA THR A 210 12.25 9.11 -44.50
C THR A 210 12.87 8.19 -43.45
N GLU A 211 13.16 8.75 -42.28
CA GLU A 211 13.64 7.98 -41.12
C GLU A 211 12.44 7.52 -40.30
N ILE A 212 12.32 6.21 -40.11
CA ILE A 212 11.30 5.60 -39.28
C ILE A 212 11.94 5.09 -38.00
N LYS A 213 11.41 5.52 -36.86
CA LYS A 213 11.78 5.02 -35.53
C LYS A 213 10.80 3.92 -35.16
N ALA A 214 11.31 2.70 -34.96
CA ALA A 214 10.53 1.56 -34.54
C ALA A 214 10.89 1.17 -33.11
N PHE A 215 9.87 0.83 -32.30
CA PHE A 215 10.02 0.42 -30.92
C PHE A 215 9.39 -0.97 -30.77
N ALA A 216 10.19 -1.94 -30.33
CA ALA A 216 9.68 -3.23 -29.86
C ALA A 216 9.24 -3.06 -28.39
N MET A 217 7.98 -3.37 -28.12
CA MET A 217 7.38 -3.23 -26.80
C MET A 217 7.19 -4.62 -26.20
N ASN A 218 7.67 -4.79 -24.97
CA ASN A 218 7.45 -5.97 -24.17
C ASN A 218 6.69 -5.57 -22.90
N HIS A 219 5.41 -5.92 -22.82
CA HIS A 219 4.52 -5.71 -21.69
C HIS A 219 4.08 -7.06 -21.12
N SER A 220 4.98 -8.05 -21.13
CA SER A 220 4.66 -9.39 -20.66
C SER A 220 4.26 -9.39 -19.18
N ALA A 221 3.33 -10.26 -18.85
CA ALA A 221 2.91 -10.51 -17.48
C ALA A 221 4.05 -11.15 -16.65
N TRP A 222 3.90 -11.16 -15.35
CA TRP A 222 4.83 -11.84 -14.44
C TRP A 222 4.61 -13.37 -14.43
N PRO A 223 5.66 -14.21 -14.48
CA PRO A 223 7.05 -13.82 -14.74
C PRO A 223 7.27 -13.34 -16.17
N ALA A 224 8.21 -12.40 -16.34
CA ALA A 224 8.49 -11.80 -17.63
C ALA A 224 8.92 -12.86 -18.66
N ARG A 225 8.41 -12.74 -19.87
CA ARG A 225 8.76 -13.64 -20.98
C ARG A 225 9.89 -13.04 -21.81
N VAL A 226 10.79 -13.91 -22.25
CA VAL A 226 11.82 -13.53 -23.20
C VAL A 226 11.21 -13.60 -24.62
N ILE A 227 11.48 -12.57 -25.43
CA ILE A 227 11.07 -12.49 -26.84
C ILE A 227 12.09 -13.23 -27.67
#